data_4ec4f001b9fb2f8f7047fe0850324205
#
_entry.id   4ec4f001b9fb2f8f7047fe0850324205
#
_cell.length_a   1.000
_cell.length_b   1.000
_cell.length_c   1.000
_cell.angle_alpha   90.00
_cell.angle_beta   90.00
_cell.angle_gamma   90.00
#
_symmetry.space_group_name_H-M   'P 1'
#
loop_
_entity.id
_entity.type
_entity.pdbx_description
1 polymer ?
#
loop_
_entity_poly.entity_id
_entity_poly.type
_entity_poly.pdbx_seq_one_letter_code
_entity_poly.pdbx_strand_id
1 'polypeptide(L)'
;MKHLLIIFHSKDGSTGKMADAVYQGAIHPDINIDVKMILAKEAGLEELFWADGLILGTPENFGYMSGAMKDFFDRTFYPAEGKVEGLPYCMFISAGNDGAGALSSIRRICNGFPFKEVQDPVISRGELTDESLEACKQLGMYMGAGIESAIF
;
A
#
# COMPACT_ATOMS: atom_id res chain seq x y z
N MET A 1 -17.39 -9.56 6.46
CA MET A 1 -16.17 -9.01 7.04
C MET A 1 -15.43 -8.19 6.00
N LYS A 2 -14.88 -7.05 6.39
CA LYS A 2 -14.11 -6.19 5.48
C LYS A 2 -12.73 -6.76 5.21
N HIS A 3 -12.16 -6.41 4.06
CA HIS A 3 -10.91 -6.97 3.56
C HIS A 3 -9.87 -5.86 3.31
N LEU A 4 -8.69 -5.97 3.91
CA LEU A 4 -7.58 -5.07 3.67
C LEU A 4 -6.47 -5.82 2.92
N LEU A 5 -6.07 -5.29 1.78
CA LEU A 5 -5.01 -5.86 0.95
C LEU A 5 -3.75 -5.00 1.06
N ILE A 6 -2.64 -5.62 1.42
CA ILE A 6 -1.32 -4.99 1.47
C ILE A 6 -0.49 -5.59 0.32
N ILE A 7 -0.11 -4.75 -0.64
CA ILE A 7 0.72 -5.15 -1.78
C ILE A 7 2.05 -4.42 -1.67
N PHE A 8 3.15 -5.15 -1.76
CA PHE A 8 4.47 -4.54 -1.65
C PHE A 8 5.51 -5.24 -2.51
N HIS A 9 6.59 -4.52 -2.79
CA HIS A 9 7.82 -5.06 -3.36
C HIS A 9 8.97 -4.78 -2.40
N SER A 10 9.85 -5.74 -2.20
CA SER A 10 11.07 -5.54 -1.43
C SER A 10 12.24 -6.18 -2.17
N LYS A 11 13.32 -5.43 -2.32
CA LYS A 11 14.55 -5.90 -2.95
C LYS A 11 15.62 -6.24 -1.90
N ASP A 12 15.81 -5.35 -0.93
CA ASP A 12 16.90 -5.43 0.05
C ASP A 12 16.41 -5.51 1.51
N GLY A 13 15.12 -5.60 1.72
CA GLY A 13 14.52 -5.84 3.03
C GLY A 13 13.94 -4.62 3.73
N SER A 14 14.28 -3.38 3.38
CA SER A 14 13.73 -2.21 4.05
C SER A 14 12.23 -2.07 3.85
N THR A 15 11.77 -2.13 2.60
CA THR A 15 10.32 -2.10 2.30
C THR A 15 9.61 -3.29 2.93
N GLY A 16 10.24 -4.46 2.96
CA GLY A 16 9.68 -5.65 3.58
C GLY A 16 9.48 -5.49 5.08
N LYS A 17 10.44 -4.86 5.78
CA LYS A 17 10.30 -4.56 7.21
C LYS A 17 9.18 -3.55 7.47
N MET A 18 9.04 -2.55 6.61
CA MET A 18 7.92 -1.61 6.68
C MET A 18 6.60 -2.32 6.47
N ALA A 19 6.53 -3.22 5.49
CA ALA A 19 5.33 -4.02 5.22
C ALA A 19 4.93 -4.88 6.43
N ASP A 20 5.89 -5.51 7.09
CA ASP A 20 5.64 -6.29 8.31
C ASP A 20 5.06 -5.42 9.42
N ALA A 21 5.57 -4.20 9.59
CA ALA A 21 5.06 -3.27 10.59
C ALA A 21 3.63 -2.83 10.26
N VAL A 22 3.35 -2.52 8.99
CA VAL A 22 1.99 -2.21 8.52
C VAL A 22 1.05 -3.37 8.82
N TYR A 23 1.45 -4.58 8.49
CA TYR A 23 0.66 -5.78 8.75
C TYR A 23 0.36 -5.94 10.24
N GLN A 24 1.37 -5.78 11.11
CA GLN A 24 1.18 -5.88 12.56
C GLN A 24 0.17 -4.86 13.07
N GLY A 25 0.16 -3.66 12.52
CA GLY A 25 -0.84 -2.65 12.86
C GLY A 25 -2.24 -3.05 12.41
N ALA A 26 -2.36 -3.55 11.19
CA ALA A 26 -3.65 -3.93 10.59
C ALA A 26 -4.33 -5.10 11.33
N ILE A 27 -3.54 -6.03 11.90
CA ILE A 27 -4.06 -7.19 12.64
C ILE A 27 -4.23 -6.93 14.14
N HIS A 28 -4.22 -5.65 14.56
CA HIS A 28 -4.43 -5.30 15.95
C HIS A 28 -5.70 -6.00 16.50
N PRO A 29 -5.66 -6.55 17.75
CA PRO A 29 -6.78 -7.32 18.30
C PRO A 29 -8.13 -6.59 18.31
N ASP A 30 -8.11 -5.27 18.37
CA ASP A 30 -9.33 -4.46 18.41
C ASP A 30 -9.92 -4.19 17.02
N ILE A 31 -9.24 -4.63 15.95
CA ILE A 31 -9.70 -4.44 14.57
C ILE A 31 -10.12 -5.78 14.00
N ASN A 32 -11.39 -5.89 13.61
CA ASN A 32 -11.95 -7.15 13.14
C ASN A 32 -12.17 -7.10 11.61
N ILE A 33 -11.09 -7.40 10.88
CA ILE A 33 -11.08 -7.45 9.41
C ILE A 33 -10.20 -8.61 8.95
N ASP A 34 -10.35 -9.02 7.70
CA ASP A 34 -9.41 -9.94 7.06
C ASP A 34 -8.28 -9.13 6.41
N VAL A 35 -7.03 -9.51 6.67
CA VAL A 35 -5.86 -8.84 6.11
C VAL A 35 -5.06 -9.84 5.28
N LYS A 36 -4.73 -9.45 4.05
CA LYS A 36 -3.86 -10.23 3.17
C LYS A 36 -2.67 -9.37 2.78
N MET A 37 -1.46 -9.91 2.95
CA MET A 37 -0.23 -9.26 2.52
C MET A 37 0.44 -10.11 1.44
N ILE A 38 0.70 -9.52 0.28
CA ILE A 38 1.17 -10.25 -0.90
C ILE A 38 2.19 -9.42 -1.68
N LEU A 39 3.16 -10.09 -2.29
CA LEU A 39 4.14 -9.42 -3.16
C LEU A 39 3.45 -8.91 -4.42
N ALA A 40 3.89 -7.74 -4.89
CA ALA A 40 3.32 -7.11 -6.09
C ALA A 40 3.36 -8.03 -7.32
N LYS A 41 4.43 -8.82 -7.49
CA LYS A 41 4.54 -9.76 -8.61
C LYS A 41 3.51 -10.88 -8.58
N GLU A 42 2.95 -11.19 -7.40
CA GLU A 42 1.99 -12.27 -7.21
C GLU A 42 0.55 -11.76 -7.14
N ALA A 43 0.37 -10.47 -6.87
CA ALA A 43 -0.95 -9.86 -6.77
C ALA A 43 -1.57 -9.69 -8.16
N GLY A 44 -2.88 -9.84 -8.25
CA GLY A 44 -3.61 -9.68 -9.50
C GLY A 44 -5.04 -9.18 -9.28
N LEU A 45 -5.87 -9.38 -10.29
CA LEU A 45 -7.26 -8.94 -10.29
C LEU A 45 -8.08 -9.57 -9.16
N GLU A 46 -7.86 -10.85 -8.90
CA GLU A 46 -8.61 -11.56 -7.86
C GLU A 46 -8.43 -10.85 -6.50
N GLU A 47 -7.19 -10.55 -6.14
CA GLU A 47 -6.90 -9.84 -4.89
C GLU A 47 -7.45 -8.42 -4.91
N LEU A 48 -7.31 -7.72 -6.02
CA LEU A 48 -7.81 -6.35 -6.14
C LEU A 48 -9.34 -6.29 -5.96
N PHE A 49 -10.07 -7.21 -6.57
CA PHE A 49 -11.53 -7.25 -6.44
C PHE A 49 -11.99 -7.74 -5.06
N TRP A 50 -11.17 -8.48 -4.35
CA TRP A 50 -11.44 -8.92 -2.99
C TRP A 50 -11.35 -7.76 -1.99
N ALA A 51 -10.53 -6.76 -2.25
CA ALA A 51 -10.17 -5.71 -1.30
C ALA A 51 -11.26 -4.67 -1.09
N ASP A 52 -11.47 -4.28 0.16
CA ASP A 52 -12.26 -3.10 0.55
C ASP A 52 -11.36 -1.90 0.83
N GLY A 53 -10.06 -2.13 0.97
CA GLY A 53 -9.04 -1.12 1.14
C GLY A 53 -7.68 -1.66 0.71
N LEU A 54 -6.76 -0.77 0.38
CA LEU A 54 -5.49 -1.12 -0.24
C LEU A 54 -4.35 -0.33 0.38
N ILE A 55 -3.26 -1.02 0.73
CA ILE A 55 -2.01 -0.37 1.14
C ILE A 55 -0.91 -0.80 0.16
N LEU A 56 -0.24 0.18 -0.44
CA LEU A 56 0.80 -0.06 -1.44
C LEU A 56 2.17 0.28 -0.86
N GLY A 57 3.13 -0.64 -0.96
CA GLY A 57 4.48 -0.44 -0.45
C GLY A 57 5.53 -0.65 -1.52
N THR A 58 6.42 0.34 -1.70
CA THR A 58 7.46 0.29 -2.73
C THR A 58 8.74 0.96 -2.26
N PRO A 59 9.90 0.44 -2.68
CA PRO A 59 11.11 1.25 -2.65
C PRO A 59 11.05 2.28 -3.78
N GLU A 60 11.76 3.40 -3.62
CA GLU A 60 11.97 4.33 -4.73
C GLU A 60 13.19 3.86 -5.52
N ASN A 61 12.98 3.48 -6.77
CA ASN A 61 14.04 3.08 -7.70
C ASN A 61 14.10 4.09 -8.84
N PHE A 62 15.25 4.76 -9.00
CA PHE A 62 15.44 5.75 -10.05
C PHE A 62 14.35 6.84 -10.07
N GLY A 63 13.96 7.32 -8.90
CA GLY A 63 12.95 8.37 -8.80
C GLY A 63 11.54 7.93 -9.19
N TYR A 64 11.24 6.63 -9.08
CA TYR A 64 9.97 6.04 -9.51
C TYR A 64 9.62 4.86 -8.59
N MET A 65 8.38 4.35 -8.68
CA MET A 65 8.04 3.10 -7.98
C MET A 65 8.85 1.93 -8.53
N SER A 66 8.89 0.81 -7.82
CA SER A 66 9.56 -0.40 -8.32
C SER A 66 8.89 -0.93 -9.58
N GLY A 67 9.68 -1.63 -10.41
CA GLY A 67 9.14 -2.29 -11.61
C GLY A 67 8.05 -3.30 -11.31
N ALA A 68 8.17 -4.04 -10.19
CA ALA A 68 7.16 -5.01 -9.78
C ALA A 68 5.83 -4.34 -9.44
N MET A 69 5.84 -3.18 -8.78
CA MET A 69 4.63 -2.42 -8.48
C MET A 69 4.01 -1.89 -9.78
N LYS A 70 4.83 -1.35 -10.69
CA LYS A 70 4.33 -0.88 -11.99
C LYS A 70 3.72 -2.03 -12.80
N ASP A 71 4.36 -3.20 -12.77
CA ASP A 71 3.83 -4.40 -13.44
C ASP A 71 2.45 -4.80 -12.91
N PHE A 72 2.26 -4.75 -11.59
CA PHE A 72 0.94 -4.98 -11.00
C PHE A 72 -0.11 -4.02 -11.57
N PHE A 73 0.20 -2.75 -11.65
CA PHE A 73 -0.70 -1.76 -12.22
C PHE A 73 -0.98 -2.03 -13.70
N ASP A 74 0.06 -2.33 -14.48
CA ASP A 74 -0.09 -2.63 -15.92
C ASP A 74 -0.98 -3.84 -16.16
N ARG A 75 -0.87 -4.88 -15.33
CA ARG A 75 -1.67 -6.10 -15.46
C ARG A 75 -3.12 -5.92 -15.05
N THR A 76 -3.41 -4.96 -14.19
CA THR A 76 -4.74 -4.85 -13.57
C THR A 76 -5.56 -3.66 -14.05
N PHE A 77 -4.93 -2.62 -14.62
CA PHE A 77 -5.61 -1.37 -14.92
C PHE A 77 -6.82 -1.55 -15.85
N TYR A 78 -6.59 -2.04 -17.05
CA TYR A 78 -7.69 -2.17 -18.02
C TYR A 78 -8.77 -3.17 -17.59
N PRO A 79 -8.42 -4.37 -17.11
CA PRO A 79 -9.45 -5.31 -16.63
C PRO A 79 -10.26 -4.80 -15.43
N ALA A 80 -9.68 -3.92 -14.62
CA ALA A 80 -10.35 -3.37 -13.43
C ALA A 80 -11.16 -2.10 -13.72
N GLU A 81 -11.01 -1.53 -14.92
CA GLU A 81 -11.64 -0.26 -15.26
C GLU A 81 -13.14 -0.27 -14.99
N GLY A 82 -13.60 0.75 -14.26
CA GLY A 82 -15.02 0.89 -13.91
C GLY A 82 -15.49 0.00 -12.76
N LYS A 83 -14.61 -0.82 -12.18
CA LYS A 83 -15.00 -1.81 -11.15
C LYS A 83 -14.42 -1.55 -9.76
N VAL A 84 -13.45 -0.65 -9.65
CA VAL A 84 -12.72 -0.37 -8.39
C VAL A 84 -12.70 1.11 -8.05
N GLU A 85 -13.58 1.90 -8.63
CA GLU A 85 -13.65 3.33 -8.41
C GLU A 85 -13.87 3.65 -6.93
N GLY A 86 -13.05 4.58 -6.41
CA GLY A 86 -13.18 5.02 -5.03
C GLY A 86 -12.60 4.07 -4.00
N LEU A 87 -11.91 3.00 -4.40
CA LEU A 87 -11.27 2.09 -3.46
C LEU A 87 -10.30 2.87 -2.56
N PRO A 88 -10.49 2.86 -1.21
CA PRO A 88 -9.60 3.59 -0.32
C PRO A 88 -8.20 3.01 -0.35
N TYR A 89 -7.17 3.88 -0.42
CA TYR A 89 -5.79 3.42 -0.38
C TYR A 89 -4.88 4.38 0.36
N CYS A 90 -3.75 3.87 0.78
CA CYS A 90 -2.62 4.64 1.25
C CYS A 90 -1.33 3.92 0.83
N MET A 91 -0.17 4.52 1.16
CA MET A 91 1.10 3.95 0.72
C MET A 91 2.22 4.17 1.72
N PHE A 92 3.25 3.33 1.62
CA PHE A 92 4.50 3.51 2.33
C PHE A 92 5.67 3.31 1.34
N ILE A 93 6.71 4.12 1.53
CA ILE A 93 7.84 4.19 0.59
C ILE A 93 9.16 4.18 1.37
N SER A 94 10.09 3.34 0.93
CA SER A 94 11.48 3.44 1.39
C SER A 94 12.31 4.11 0.30
N ALA A 95 13.07 5.13 0.66
CA ALA A 95 13.82 5.93 -0.30
C ALA A 95 15.22 6.27 0.20
N GLY A 96 16.17 6.33 -0.71
CA GLY A 96 17.51 6.85 -0.42
C GLY A 96 17.51 8.37 -0.30
N ASN A 97 16.63 9.03 -1.03
CA ASN A 97 16.47 10.49 -1.04
C ASN A 97 15.11 10.87 -0.44
N ASP A 98 14.29 11.63 -1.18
CA ASP A 98 13.06 12.19 -0.66
C ASP A 98 11.80 11.35 -0.91
N GLY A 99 11.89 10.36 -1.78
CA GLY A 99 10.74 9.49 -2.11
C GLY A 99 9.69 10.16 -3.00
N ALA A 100 9.92 11.40 -3.43
CA ALA A 100 8.92 12.19 -4.16
C ALA A 100 8.55 11.58 -5.51
N GLY A 101 9.51 10.96 -6.20
CA GLY A 101 9.27 10.34 -7.49
C GLY A 101 8.40 9.09 -7.39
N ALA A 102 8.65 8.24 -6.40
CA ALA A 102 7.80 7.08 -6.15
C ALA A 102 6.39 7.51 -5.75
N LEU A 103 6.28 8.49 -4.85
CA LEU A 103 5.00 9.02 -4.41
C LEU A 103 4.17 9.53 -5.57
N SER A 104 4.74 10.40 -6.41
CA SER A 104 4.01 11.00 -7.53
C SER A 104 3.65 9.95 -8.59
N SER A 105 4.52 8.98 -8.85
CA SER A 105 4.24 7.93 -9.84
C SER A 105 3.07 7.03 -9.41
N ILE A 106 3.00 6.66 -8.13
CA ILE A 106 1.88 5.87 -7.62
C ILE A 106 0.59 6.69 -7.65
N ARG A 107 0.61 7.93 -7.17
CA ARG A 107 -0.57 8.80 -7.18
C ARG A 107 -1.14 8.99 -8.58
N ARG A 108 -0.27 9.19 -9.56
CA ARG A 108 -0.70 9.39 -10.95
C ARG A 108 -1.49 8.18 -11.46
N ILE A 109 -0.99 6.97 -11.20
CA ILE A 109 -1.65 5.75 -11.66
C ILE A 109 -2.93 5.50 -10.85
N CYS A 110 -2.88 5.66 -9.53
CA CYS A 110 -4.05 5.46 -8.67
C CYS A 110 -5.18 6.42 -9.02
N ASN A 111 -4.87 7.65 -9.44
CA ASN A 111 -5.89 8.58 -9.93
C ASN A 111 -6.57 8.10 -11.21
N GLY A 112 -5.91 7.25 -11.99
CA GLY A 112 -6.47 6.69 -13.21
C GLY A 112 -7.50 5.59 -12.96
N PHE A 113 -7.36 4.79 -11.89
CA PHE A 113 -8.30 3.71 -11.58
C PHE A 113 -9.76 4.18 -11.36
N PRO A 114 -10.16 5.27 -10.71
CA PRO A 114 -9.50 6.06 -9.67
C PRO A 114 -9.68 5.48 -8.28
N PHE A 115 -8.60 5.31 -7.57
CA PHE A 115 -8.62 5.01 -6.13
C PHE A 115 -8.70 6.31 -5.32
N LYS A 116 -9.09 6.21 -4.05
CA LYS A 116 -9.21 7.37 -3.17
C LYS A 116 -8.15 7.31 -2.08
N GLU A 117 -7.19 8.24 -2.11
CA GLU A 117 -6.15 8.33 -1.07
C GLU A 117 -6.78 8.84 0.24
N VAL A 118 -6.66 8.05 1.31
CA VAL A 118 -7.38 8.33 2.56
C VAL A 118 -6.46 8.58 3.75
N GLN A 119 -5.15 8.35 3.61
CA GLN A 119 -4.15 8.62 4.64
C GLN A 119 -2.89 9.18 3.99
N ASP A 120 -2.15 10.02 4.73
CA ASP A 120 -0.87 10.51 4.28
C ASP A 120 0.13 9.35 4.11
N PRO A 121 1.02 9.42 3.11
CA PRO A 121 2.02 8.37 2.93
C PRO A 121 3.04 8.36 4.06
N VAL A 122 3.57 7.17 4.36
CA VAL A 122 4.74 7.03 5.22
C VAL A 122 5.96 6.90 4.31
N ILE A 123 6.90 7.83 4.41
CA ILE A 123 8.14 7.79 3.63
C ILE A 123 9.31 7.68 4.60
N SER A 124 10.06 6.58 4.49
CA SER A 124 11.30 6.39 5.25
C SER A 124 12.47 6.80 4.37
N ARG A 125 13.20 7.83 4.77
CA ARG A 125 14.32 8.37 4.01
C ARG A 125 15.63 7.91 4.63
N GLY A 126 16.51 7.32 3.83
CA GLY A 126 17.78 6.78 4.31
C GLY A 126 17.59 5.48 5.08
N GLU A 127 18.39 5.28 6.13
CA GLU A 127 18.28 4.08 6.95
C GLU A 127 16.93 4.00 7.66
N LEU A 128 16.41 2.78 7.75
CA LEU A 128 15.15 2.52 8.43
C LEU A 128 15.31 2.77 9.93
N THR A 129 14.37 3.50 10.52
CA THR A 129 14.37 3.85 11.93
C THR A 129 13.18 3.22 12.66
N ASP A 130 13.27 3.13 14.00
CA ASP A 130 12.13 2.69 14.82
C ASP A 130 10.93 3.62 14.64
N GLU A 131 11.19 4.91 14.45
CA GLU A 131 10.17 5.93 14.23
C GLU A 131 9.41 5.65 12.93
N SER A 132 10.12 5.31 11.84
CA SER A 132 9.50 4.93 10.57
C SER A 132 8.67 3.66 10.70
N LEU A 133 9.16 2.67 11.45
CA LEU A 133 8.42 1.41 11.67
C LEU A 133 7.17 1.65 12.50
N GLU A 134 7.24 2.52 13.49
CA GLU A 134 6.04 2.88 14.28
C GLU A 134 5.01 3.61 13.42
N ALA A 135 5.46 4.52 12.55
CA ALA A 135 4.57 5.19 11.59
C ALA A 135 3.88 4.19 10.67
N CYS A 136 4.59 3.17 10.21
CA CYS A 136 4.01 2.09 9.39
C CYS A 136 2.97 1.30 10.16
N LYS A 137 3.25 0.98 11.42
CA LYS A 137 2.28 0.28 12.28
C LYS A 137 1.01 1.10 12.45
N GLN A 138 1.14 2.41 12.69
CA GLN A 138 0.01 3.32 12.79
C GLN A 138 -0.78 3.38 11.48
N LEU A 139 -0.09 3.39 10.34
CA LEU A 139 -0.74 3.38 9.03
C LEU A 139 -1.64 2.16 8.87
N GLY A 140 -1.13 0.98 9.23
CA GLY A 140 -1.91 -0.26 9.19
C GLY A 140 -3.12 -0.22 10.10
N MET A 141 -2.96 0.30 11.32
CA MET A 141 -4.05 0.45 12.28
C MET A 141 -5.13 1.38 11.75
N TYR A 142 -4.77 2.55 11.23
CA TYR A 142 -5.73 3.54 10.72
C TYR A 142 -6.50 3.02 9.53
N MET A 143 -5.82 2.36 8.60
CA MET A 143 -6.49 1.76 7.45
C MET A 143 -7.45 0.65 7.88
N GLY A 144 -6.99 -0.25 8.75
CA GLY A 144 -7.83 -1.34 9.24
C GLY A 144 -9.07 -0.84 9.97
N ALA A 145 -8.89 0.07 10.91
CA ALA A 145 -10.00 0.66 11.67
C ALA A 145 -10.95 1.45 10.77
N GLY A 146 -10.40 2.19 9.81
CA GLY A 146 -11.20 3.02 8.90
C GLY A 146 -12.07 2.19 7.97
N ILE A 147 -11.57 1.11 7.40
CA ILE A 147 -12.40 0.25 6.55
C ILE A 147 -13.39 -0.59 7.37
N GLU A 148 -13.01 -1.03 8.57
CA GLU A 148 -13.94 -1.72 9.47
C GLU A 148 -15.15 -0.84 9.78
N SER A 149 -14.90 0.43 10.08
CA SER A 149 -15.93 1.41 10.44
C SER A 149 -16.61 2.07 9.23
N ALA A 150 -16.15 1.77 8.03
CA ALA A 150 -16.68 2.33 6.78
C ALA A 150 -16.69 3.88 6.75
N ILE A 151 -15.61 4.50 7.25
CA ILE A 151 -15.49 5.96 7.31
C ILE A 151 -14.83 6.58 6.08
N PHE A 152 -14.34 5.77 5.13
CA PHE A 152 -13.69 6.25 3.92
C PHE A 152 -14.64 6.36 2.74
#